data_b4bbec019fce41f502f3663cfe59f103
#
_entry.id   b4bbec019fce41f502f3663cfe59f103
#
_cell.length_a   1.000
_cell.length_b   1.000
_cell.length_c   1.000
_cell.angle_alpha   90.00
_cell.angle_beta   90.00
_cell.angle_gamma   90.00
#
_symmetry.space_group_name_H-M   'P 1'
#
loop_
_entity.id
_entity.type
_entity.pdbx_description
1 polymer ?
#
loop_
_entity_poly.entity_id
_entity_poly.type
_entity_poly.pdbx_seq_one_letter_code
_entity_poly.pdbx_strand_id
1 'polypeptide(L)'
;MESFSFLLITLLFGNEAAGHTSPSSGCVLPKACPMTGYEDWYKVGSRCVKYFSNPLNFSASEFSCRSTAPGGHLVSVHNSKANGDVLCIVIKLNPRNLRIWIGGFELFQSGKFIWTDGSSWNYQIWTPGEPNHIFSYREDCVEMNWNHVGKWNDDACYVKKSYMCAFKVMTALIQT
;
A
#
# COMPACT_ATOMS: atom_id res chain seq x y z
N MET A 1 18.30 73.89 -10.12
CA MET A 1 17.04 73.11 -10.13
C MET A 1 17.40 71.79 -10.80
N GLU A 2 17.74 70.79 -9.95
CA GLU A 2 18.17 69.47 -10.40
C GLU A 2 16.96 68.52 -10.33
N SER A 3 16.63 67.89 -11.46
CA SER A 3 15.53 66.97 -11.61
C SER A 3 16.04 65.54 -11.25
N PHE A 4 15.56 64.96 -10.14
CA PHE A 4 15.82 63.58 -9.77
C PHE A 4 14.81 62.70 -10.52
N SER A 5 15.34 61.91 -11.45
CA SER A 5 14.59 60.84 -12.12
C SER A 5 14.61 59.58 -11.27
N PHE A 6 13.45 59.22 -10.69
CA PHE A 6 13.29 57.92 -9.99
C PHE A 6 13.11 56.80 -11.01
N LEU A 7 14.11 55.93 -11.07
CA LEU A 7 14.03 54.69 -11.84
C LEU A 7 13.24 53.66 -11.05
N LEU A 8 12.02 53.34 -11.48
CA LEU A 8 11.22 52.28 -10.90
C LEU A 8 11.76 50.91 -11.40
N ILE A 9 12.44 50.16 -10.50
CA ILE A 9 12.81 48.77 -10.76
C ILE A 9 11.62 47.90 -10.35
N THR A 10 10.88 47.42 -11.34
CA THR A 10 9.87 46.37 -11.13
C THR A 10 10.56 45.01 -10.99
N LEU A 11 10.64 44.51 -9.75
CA LEU A 11 11.01 43.14 -9.49
C LEU A 11 9.87 42.21 -9.92
N LEU A 12 10.06 41.53 -11.02
CA LEU A 12 9.21 40.42 -11.45
C LEU A 12 9.55 39.22 -10.55
N PHE A 13 8.73 38.99 -9.54
CA PHE A 13 8.72 37.71 -8.84
C PHE A 13 8.11 36.67 -9.75
N GLY A 14 8.95 35.86 -10.38
CA GLY A 14 8.52 34.65 -11.05
C GLY A 14 7.98 33.67 -10.00
N ASN A 15 6.66 33.49 -9.96
CA ASN A 15 6.03 32.37 -9.27
C ASN A 15 6.38 31.11 -10.04
N GLU A 16 7.46 30.42 -9.70
CA GLU A 16 7.63 29.02 -10.02
C GLU A 16 6.61 28.23 -9.16
N ALA A 17 5.46 27.96 -9.74
CA ALA A 17 4.56 26.97 -9.22
C ALA A 17 5.28 25.61 -9.29
N ALA A 18 5.80 25.15 -8.15
CA ALA A 18 6.28 23.79 -8.00
C ALA A 18 5.12 22.86 -8.36
N GLY A 19 5.16 22.31 -9.56
CA GLY A 19 4.19 21.34 -10.05
C GLY A 19 4.23 20.11 -9.12
N HIS A 20 3.26 20.00 -8.22
CA HIS A 20 2.97 18.77 -7.52
C HIS A 20 2.49 17.77 -8.57
N THR A 21 3.42 17.01 -9.14
CA THR A 21 3.07 15.85 -9.95
C THR A 21 2.38 14.85 -9.05
N SER A 22 1.06 14.72 -9.23
CA SER A 22 0.28 13.69 -8.57
C SER A 22 0.94 12.32 -8.81
N PRO A 23 1.13 11.48 -7.76
CA PRO A 23 1.76 10.15 -7.90
C PRO A 23 1.07 9.24 -8.91
N SER A 24 -0.12 9.59 -9.39
CA SER A 24 -0.95 8.80 -10.30
C SER A 24 -0.48 8.76 -11.75
N SER A 25 0.45 9.61 -12.19
CA SER A 25 0.75 9.80 -13.62
C SER A 25 1.72 8.79 -14.23
N GLY A 26 2.39 7.94 -13.45
CA GLY A 26 3.49 7.12 -13.95
C GLY A 26 3.37 5.61 -13.80
N CYS A 27 2.44 5.07 -13.00
CA CYS A 27 2.35 3.62 -12.82
C CYS A 27 1.31 2.97 -13.75
N VAL A 28 1.60 1.74 -14.19
CA VAL A 28 0.71 0.92 -15.01
C VAL A 28 0.13 -0.20 -14.13
N LEU A 29 -1.20 -0.37 -14.18
CA LEU A 29 -1.87 -1.47 -13.48
C LEU A 29 -1.30 -2.82 -13.92
N PRO A 30 -1.09 -3.77 -13.00
CA PRO A 30 -0.75 -5.13 -13.35
C PRO A 30 -1.82 -5.77 -14.26
N LYS A 31 -1.47 -6.83 -14.97
CA LYS A 31 -2.41 -7.59 -15.79
C LYS A 31 -3.52 -8.20 -14.93
N ALA A 32 -4.67 -8.49 -15.55
CA ALA A 32 -5.74 -9.23 -14.90
C ALA A 32 -5.24 -10.60 -14.38
N CYS A 33 -5.88 -11.07 -13.30
CA CYS A 33 -5.66 -12.41 -12.77
C CYS A 33 -6.04 -13.45 -13.83
N PRO A 34 -5.19 -14.48 -14.07
CA PRO A 34 -5.46 -15.50 -15.09
C PRO A 34 -6.41 -16.61 -14.62
N MET A 35 -6.99 -16.49 -13.42
CA MET A 35 -7.89 -17.49 -12.84
C MET A 35 -9.34 -17.19 -13.20
N THR A 36 -10.05 -18.18 -13.72
CA THR A 36 -11.48 -18.07 -14.04
C THR A 36 -12.31 -17.70 -12.81
N GLY A 37 -13.16 -16.67 -12.95
CA GLY A 37 -13.96 -16.10 -11.88
C GLY A 37 -13.26 -15.03 -11.04
N TYR A 38 -12.00 -14.71 -11.38
CA TYR A 38 -11.20 -13.70 -10.70
C TYR A 38 -10.59 -12.68 -11.67
N GLU A 39 -11.21 -12.46 -12.81
CA GLU A 39 -10.74 -11.58 -13.88
C GLU A 39 -10.69 -10.10 -13.46
N ASP A 40 -11.42 -9.73 -12.42
CA ASP A 40 -11.43 -8.41 -11.80
C ASP A 40 -10.35 -8.24 -10.69
N TRP A 41 -9.50 -9.25 -10.50
CA TRP A 41 -8.30 -9.20 -9.69
C TRP A 41 -7.08 -8.93 -10.56
N TYR A 42 -6.00 -8.47 -9.96
CA TYR A 42 -4.74 -8.17 -10.64
C TYR A 42 -3.68 -9.24 -10.35
N LYS A 43 -2.88 -9.58 -11.35
CA LYS A 43 -1.76 -10.53 -11.18
C LYS A 43 -0.53 -9.78 -10.65
N VAL A 44 -0.11 -10.09 -9.41
CA VAL A 44 1.11 -9.59 -8.78
C VAL A 44 2.01 -10.77 -8.42
N GLY A 45 3.10 -10.95 -9.15
CA GLY A 45 3.95 -12.12 -9.02
C GLY A 45 3.18 -13.43 -9.27
N SER A 46 3.18 -14.33 -8.29
CA SER A 46 2.45 -15.61 -8.31
C SER A 46 1.06 -15.53 -7.64
N ARG A 47 0.58 -14.34 -7.32
CA ARG A 47 -0.70 -14.14 -6.63
C ARG A 47 -1.66 -13.32 -7.49
N CYS A 48 -2.95 -13.49 -7.23
CA CYS A 48 -3.98 -12.54 -7.63
C CYS A 48 -4.33 -11.67 -6.44
N VAL A 49 -4.43 -10.36 -6.65
CA VAL A 49 -4.69 -9.37 -5.62
C VAL A 49 -5.87 -8.48 -5.98
N LYS A 50 -6.64 -8.06 -4.98
CA LYS A 50 -7.78 -7.16 -5.16
C LYS A 50 -7.87 -6.16 -4.01
N TYR A 51 -8.14 -4.91 -4.38
CA TYR A 51 -8.37 -3.81 -3.45
C TYR A 51 -9.83 -3.76 -3.01
N PHE A 52 -10.05 -3.56 -1.71
CA PHE A 52 -11.36 -3.38 -1.11
C PHE A 52 -11.44 -2.01 -0.42
N SER A 53 -12.35 -1.17 -0.89
CA SER A 53 -12.51 0.22 -0.43
C SER A 53 -13.32 0.37 0.85
N ASN A 54 -14.10 -0.64 1.26
CA ASN A 54 -14.90 -0.60 2.49
C ASN A 54 -13.98 -0.76 3.71
N PRO A 55 -13.84 0.26 4.59
CA PRO A 55 -12.86 0.19 5.65
C PRO A 55 -13.28 -0.81 6.75
N LEU A 56 -12.39 -1.74 7.06
CA LEU A 56 -12.52 -2.72 8.14
C LEU A 56 -11.28 -2.65 9.06
N ASN A 57 -11.42 -3.12 10.31
CA ASN A 57 -10.27 -3.37 11.15
C ASN A 57 -9.45 -4.55 10.61
N PHE A 58 -8.22 -4.73 11.09
CA PHE A 58 -7.29 -5.71 10.54
C PHE A 58 -7.86 -7.14 10.54
N SER A 59 -8.40 -7.60 11.67
CA SER A 59 -8.96 -8.96 11.77
C SER A 59 -10.16 -9.17 10.84
N ALA A 60 -11.07 -8.19 10.77
CA ALA A 60 -12.22 -8.27 9.87
C ALA A 60 -11.78 -8.23 8.40
N SER A 61 -10.73 -7.48 8.05
CA SER A 61 -10.14 -7.46 6.71
C SER A 61 -9.56 -8.82 6.34
N GLU A 62 -8.82 -9.45 7.23
CA GLU A 62 -8.28 -10.80 7.04
C GLU A 62 -9.39 -11.83 6.84
N PHE A 63 -10.44 -11.82 7.67
CA PHE A 63 -11.60 -12.71 7.49
C PHE A 63 -12.34 -12.46 6.19
N SER A 64 -12.49 -11.19 5.78
CA SER A 64 -13.07 -10.85 4.48
C SER A 64 -12.26 -11.46 3.33
N CYS A 65 -10.92 -11.37 3.37
CA CYS A 65 -10.05 -11.95 2.37
C CYS A 65 -10.22 -13.48 2.29
N ARG A 66 -10.27 -14.16 3.44
CA ARG A 66 -10.48 -15.63 3.51
C ARG A 66 -11.82 -16.06 2.92
N SER A 67 -12.85 -15.22 3.05
CA SER A 67 -14.19 -15.50 2.52
C SER A 67 -14.32 -15.19 1.03
N THR A 68 -13.45 -14.34 0.48
CA THR A 68 -13.56 -13.84 -0.90
C THR A 68 -12.92 -14.78 -1.92
N ALA A 69 -11.88 -15.51 -1.53
CA ALA A 69 -11.21 -16.45 -2.42
C ALA A 69 -10.62 -17.63 -1.62
N PRO A 70 -10.59 -18.84 -2.19
CA PRO A 70 -9.95 -20.01 -1.58
C PRO A 70 -8.47 -19.74 -1.28
N GLY A 71 -8.05 -19.91 -0.02
CA GLY A 71 -6.70 -19.57 0.42
C GLY A 71 -6.39 -18.07 0.39
N GLY A 72 -7.43 -17.24 0.40
CA GLY A 72 -7.31 -15.78 0.44
C GLY A 72 -6.86 -15.28 1.81
N HIS A 73 -5.98 -14.28 1.80
CA HIS A 73 -5.46 -13.57 2.97
C HIS A 73 -5.24 -12.11 2.64
N LEU A 74 -5.00 -11.26 3.62
CA LEU A 74 -4.41 -9.96 3.38
C LEU A 74 -3.08 -10.13 2.62
N VAL A 75 -2.79 -9.21 1.71
CA VAL A 75 -1.64 -9.34 0.81
C VAL A 75 -0.32 -9.38 1.57
N SER A 76 0.52 -10.38 1.27
CA SER A 76 1.94 -10.42 1.64
C SER A 76 2.79 -9.87 0.50
N VAL A 77 3.86 -9.14 0.82
CA VAL A 77 4.72 -8.45 -0.12
C VAL A 77 6.16 -8.92 0.05
N HIS A 78 6.78 -9.45 -1.01
CA HIS A 78 8.05 -10.16 -0.92
C HIS A 78 9.22 -9.50 -1.68
N ASN A 79 8.97 -8.40 -2.39
CA ASN A 79 9.98 -7.64 -3.11
C ASN A 79 9.46 -6.25 -3.49
N SER A 80 10.37 -5.40 -3.96
CA SER A 80 10.05 -4.02 -4.35
C SER A 80 9.08 -3.93 -5.53
N LYS A 81 9.15 -4.88 -6.48
CA LYS A 81 8.22 -4.91 -7.62
C LYS A 81 6.79 -5.18 -7.15
N ALA A 82 6.58 -6.20 -6.31
CA ALA A 82 5.26 -6.51 -5.75
C ALA A 82 4.72 -5.33 -4.91
N ASN A 83 5.59 -4.66 -4.14
CA ASN A 83 5.23 -3.46 -3.40
C ASN A 83 4.75 -2.33 -4.34
N GLY A 84 5.47 -2.11 -5.43
CA GLY A 84 5.10 -1.12 -6.45
C GLY A 84 3.79 -1.47 -7.18
N ASP A 85 3.56 -2.74 -7.48
CA ASP A 85 2.33 -3.23 -8.11
C ASP A 85 1.11 -3.01 -7.19
N VAL A 86 1.22 -3.37 -5.90
CA VAL A 86 0.18 -3.13 -4.87
C VAL A 86 -0.08 -1.63 -4.73
N LEU A 87 0.96 -0.82 -4.62
CA LEU A 87 0.85 0.63 -4.55
C LEU A 87 0.12 1.20 -5.77
N CYS A 88 0.47 0.76 -6.97
CA CYS A 88 -0.16 1.24 -8.20
C CYS A 88 -1.66 0.96 -8.22
N ILE A 89 -2.08 -0.23 -7.79
CA ILE A 89 -3.50 -0.59 -7.68
C ILE A 89 -4.23 0.40 -6.76
N VAL A 90 -3.67 0.71 -5.59
CA VAL A 90 -4.29 1.65 -4.64
C VAL A 90 -4.37 3.05 -5.22
N ILE A 91 -3.29 3.56 -5.81
CA ILE A 91 -3.25 4.90 -6.42
C ILE A 91 -4.30 5.05 -7.53
N LYS A 92 -4.45 4.03 -8.36
CA LYS A 92 -5.42 4.06 -9.47
C LYS A 92 -6.87 3.94 -9.02
N LEU A 93 -7.14 3.16 -7.95
CA LEU A 93 -8.50 2.89 -7.51
C LEU A 93 -8.98 3.85 -6.41
N ASN A 94 -8.09 4.36 -5.57
CA ASN A 94 -8.44 5.30 -4.50
C ASN A 94 -7.33 6.33 -4.21
N PRO A 95 -7.09 7.27 -5.12
CA PRO A 95 -6.00 8.25 -4.98
C PRO A 95 -6.18 9.22 -3.81
N ARG A 96 -7.39 9.31 -3.24
CA ARG A 96 -7.71 10.22 -2.12
C ARG A 96 -7.44 9.62 -0.75
N ASN A 97 -7.39 8.30 -0.65
CA ASN A 97 -7.11 7.60 0.61
C ASN A 97 -6.24 6.38 0.31
N LEU A 98 -4.93 6.56 0.41
CA LEU A 98 -3.94 5.54 0.04
C LEU A 98 -3.68 4.52 1.15
N ARG A 99 -4.01 4.82 2.42
CA ARG A 99 -3.72 3.93 3.55
C ARG A 99 -4.53 2.64 3.44
N ILE A 100 -3.83 1.51 3.50
CA ILE A 100 -4.43 0.18 3.40
C ILE A 100 -3.80 -0.77 4.40
N TRP A 101 -4.57 -1.74 4.90
CA TRP A 101 -4.02 -2.92 5.54
C TRP A 101 -3.36 -3.85 4.52
N ILE A 102 -2.16 -4.31 4.85
CA ILE A 102 -1.49 -5.47 4.24
C ILE A 102 -1.34 -6.55 5.29
N GLY A 103 -0.94 -7.78 4.91
CA GLY A 103 -1.03 -8.95 5.79
C GLY A 103 0.07 -9.10 6.85
N GLY A 104 0.84 -8.05 7.12
CA GLY A 104 1.87 -8.07 8.15
C GLY A 104 1.30 -7.93 9.56
N PHE A 105 1.81 -8.72 10.49
CA PHE A 105 1.40 -8.71 11.89
C PHE A 105 2.59 -8.98 12.80
N GLU A 106 2.73 -8.22 13.89
CA GLU A 106 3.78 -8.44 14.89
C GLU A 106 3.38 -9.52 15.88
N LEU A 107 4.29 -10.47 16.11
CA LEU A 107 4.09 -11.53 17.09
C LEU A 107 4.41 -11.07 18.51
N PHE A 108 3.37 -10.95 19.34
CA PHE A 108 3.51 -10.77 20.80
C PHE A 108 4.46 -9.62 21.22
N GLN A 109 4.49 -8.54 20.50
CA GLN A 109 5.39 -7.38 20.78
C GLN A 109 6.88 -7.78 20.85
N SER A 110 7.28 -8.73 20.02
CA SER A 110 8.64 -9.29 20.01
C SER A 110 9.59 -8.60 19.03
N GLY A 111 9.12 -7.61 18.28
CA GLY A 111 9.83 -7.03 17.13
C GLY A 111 9.87 -7.97 15.91
N LYS A 112 9.19 -9.13 15.96
CA LYS A 112 9.15 -10.10 14.86
C LYS A 112 7.80 -10.06 14.15
N PHE A 113 7.85 -9.74 12.87
CA PHE A 113 6.67 -9.71 12.01
C PHE A 113 6.50 -11.02 11.24
N ILE A 114 5.26 -11.36 10.95
CA ILE A 114 4.88 -12.48 10.10
C ILE A 114 3.83 -12.01 9.09
N TRP A 115 3.65 -12.77 8.02
CA TRP A 115 2.52 -12.63 7.12
C TRP A 115 1.36 -13.54 7.54
N THR A 116 0.11 -13.05 7.48
CA THR A 116 -1.10 -13.83 7.81
C THR A 116 -1.30 -15.04 6.91
N ASP A 117 -0.73 -15.04 5.71
CA ASP A 117 -0.76 -16.17 4.77
C ASP A 117 0.30 -17.26 5.08
N GLY A 118 1.07 -17.09 6.14
CA GLY A 118 2.12 -18.03 6.57
C GLY A 118 3.39 -18.02 5.72
N SER A 119 3.50 -17.11 4.75
CA SER A 119 4.73 -16.95 3.96
C SER A 119 5.85 -16.31 4.79
N SER A 120 7.11 -16.51 4.37
CA SER A 120 8.27 -15.96 5.07
C SER A 120 8.30 -14.44 5.05
N TRP A 121 8.65 -13.82 6.18
CA TRP A 121 8.94 -12.39 6.27
C TRP A 121 10.33 -12.10 5.71
N ASN A 122 10.44 -11.89 4.40
CA ASN A 122 11.72 -11.81 3.66
C ASN A 122 11.94 -10.45 2.98
N TYR A 123 11.03 -9.52 3.13
CA TYR A 123 11.09 -8.17 2.58
C TYR A 123 10.37 -7.22 3.51
N GLN A 124 10.91 -6.02 3.66
CA GLN A 124 10.29 -4.92 4.41
C GLN A 124 10.75 -3.57 3.86
N ILE A 125 9.88 -2.58 3.96
CA ILE A 125 10.16 -1.20 3.52
C ILE A 125 9.44 -0.21 4.45
N TRP A 126 9.97 -0.05 5.63
CA TRP A 126 9.40 0.81 6.65
C TRP A 126 9.53 2.30 6.31
N THR A 127 8.54 3.10 6.70
CA THR A 127 8.68 4.55 6.83
C THR A 127 9.82 4.86 7.80
N PRO A 128 10.64 5.91 7.59
CA PRO A 128 11.68 6.27 8.54
C PRO A 128 11.14 6.48 9.95
N GLY A 129 11.71 5.77 10.92
CA GLY A 129 11.29 5.76 12.32
C GLY A 129 10.33 4.62 12.70
N GLU A 130 9.84 3.86 11.72
CA GLU A 130 8.97 2.69 11.93
C GLU A 130 9.74 1.36 11.83
N PRO A 131 9.26 0.28 12.42
CA PRO A 131 8.15 0.20 13.37
C PRO A 131 8.53 0.88 14.70
N ASN A 132 7.56 1.61 15.28
CA ASN A 132 7.83 2.36 16.49
C ASN A 132 6.91 1.90 17.61
N HIS A 133 7.07 1.16 18.48
CA HIS A 133 6.17 0.80 19.58
C HIS A 133 5.86 2.03 20.45
N ILE A 134 4.89 2.84 20.05
CA ILE A 134 4.44 3.96 20.87
C ILE A 134 3.75 3.38 22.11
N PHE A 135 4.34 3.56 23.27
CA PHE A 135 4.02 2.95 24.57
C PHE A 135 2.56 3.03 25.04
N SER A 136 1.71 3.82 24.41
CA SER A 136 0.31 3.98 24.78
C SER A 136 -0.69 3.15 23.99
N TYR A 137 -0.33 2.65 22.80
CA TYR A 137 -1.20 1.87 21.92
C TYR A 137 -0.41 0.71 21.31
N ARG A 138 -1.02 -0.47 21.31
CA ARG A 138 -0.45 -1.63 20.61
C ARG A 138 -0.63 -1.44 19.11
N GLU A 139 0.49 -1.32 18.42
CA GLU A 139 0.57 -1.18 16.97
C GLU A 139 1.17 -2.46 16.40
N ASP A 140 0.37 -3.52 16.32
CA ASP A 140 0.84 -4.85 15.90
C ASP A 140 0.56 -5.12 14.40
N CYS A 141 -0.19 -4.24 13.70
CA CYS A 141 -0.72 -4.50 12.37
C CYS A 141 -0.10 -3.59 11.31
N VAL A 142 0.31 -4.17 10.19
CA VAL A 142 1.08 -3.46 9.17
C VAL A 142 0.16 -2.84 8.11
N GLU A 143 0.34 -1.55 7.91
CA GLU A 143 -0.28 -0.80 6.85
C GLU A 143 0.73 -0.30 5.81
N MET A 144 0.25 0.09 4.63
CA MET A 144 1.02 0.79 3.61
C MET A 144 0.52 2.23 3.45
N ASN A 145 1.44 3.14 3.09
CA ASN A 145 1.16 4.53 2.72
C ASN A 145 0.86 5.50 3.87
N TRP A 146 1.21 5.17 5.10
CA TRP A 146 1.22 6.18 6.15
C TRP A 146 2.45 7.09 5.97
N ASN A 147 2.25 8.39 6.00
CA ASN A 147 3.26 9.44 5.92
C ASN A 147 4.20 9.40 4.68
N HIS A 148 4.57 8.21 4.19
CA HIS A 148 5.39 8.01 3.00
C HIS A 148 4.74 7.01 2.06
N VAL A 149 4.39 7.47 0.86
CA VAL A 149 3.75 6.64 -0.18
C VAL A 149 4.65 5.47 -0.57
N GLY A 150 4.09 4.26 -0.55
CA GLY A 150 4.79 3.02 -0.85
C GLY A 150 5.58 2.41 0.29
N LYS A 151 5.63 3.08 1.46
CA LYS A 151 6.29 2.57 2.67
C LYS A 151 5.29 2.07 3.69
N TRP A 152 5.79 1.31 4.66
CA TRP A 152 4.98 0.62 5.67
C TRP A 152 5.10 1.29 7.03
N ASN A 153 4.05 1.11 7.82
CA ASN A 153 3.93 1.53 9.20
C ASN A 153 3.23 0.41 9.99
N ASP A 154 3.53 0.27 11.25
CA ASP A 154 2.69 -0.46 12.19
C ASP A 154 1.61 0.48 12.74
N ASP A 155 0.41 -0.03 12.94
CA ASP A 155 -0.71 0.74 13.49
C ASP A 155 -1.61 -0.16 14.33
N ALA A 156 -2.46 0.46 15.13
CA ALA A 156 -3.39 -0.24 16.00
C ALA A 156 -4.40 -1.05 15.18
N CYS A 157 -4.47 -2.35 15.42
CA CYS A 157 -5.26 -3.30 14.63
C CYS A 157 -6.77 -3.01 14.60
N TYR A 158 -7.29 -2.22 15.56
CA TYR A 158 -8.70 -1.84 15.59
C TYR A 158 -9.07 -0.71 14.64
N VAL A 159 -8.09 0.01 14.10
CA VAL A 159 -8.32 1.10 13.14
C VAL A 159 -8.93 0.53 11.87
N LYS A 160 -9.92 1.22 11.33
CA LYS A 160 -10.56 0.80 10.09
C LYS A 160 -9.86 1.42 8.88
N LYS A 161 -9.44 0.58 7.94
CA LYS A 161 -8.80 0.99 6.68
C LYS A 161 -9.34 0.16 5.53
N SER A 162 -9.22 0.69 4.32
CA SER A 162 -9.29 -0.11 3.10
C SER A 162 -8.19 -1.18 3.15
N TYR A 163 -8.29 -2.24 2.38
CA TYR A 163 -7.37 -3.36 2.47
C TYR A 163 -7.16 -4.05 1.13
N MET A 164 -6.10 -4.84 1.07
CA MET A 164 -5.73 -5.60 -0.12
C MET A 164 -5.75 -7.10 0.19
N CYS A 165 -6.58 -7.86 -0.51
CA CYS A 165 -6.58 -9.32 -0.44
C CYS A 165 -5.70 -9.94 -1.52
N ALA A 166 -5.17 -11.13 -1.24
CA ALA A 166 -4.39 -11.91 -2.17
C ALA A 166 -4.65 -13.41 -1.99
N PHE A 167 -4.54 -14.18 -3.08
CA PHE A 167 -4.47 -15.64 -3.06
C PHE A 167 -3.46 -16.14 -4.07
N LYS A 168 -2.90 -17.34 -3.88
CA LYS A 168 -1.94 -17.94 -4.83
C LYS A 168 -2.64 -18.42 -6.10
N VAL A 169 -2.06 -18.08 -7.25
CA VAL A 169 -2.47 -18.72 -8.51
C VAL A 169 -2.08 -20.18 -8.43
N MET A 170 -3.06 -21.08 -8.41
CA MET A 170 -2.81 -22.51 -8.53
C MET A 170 -2.44 -22.80 -9.99
N THR A 171 -1.18 -23.09 -10.24
CA THR A 171 -0.79 -23.78 -11.48
C THR A 171 -1.42 -25.16 -11.43
N ALA A 172 -2.37 -25.44 -12.34
CA ALA A 172 -2.85 -26.79 -12.53
C ALA A 172 -1.64 -27.69 -12.78
N LEU A 173 -1.39 -28.62 -11.88
CA LEU A 173 -0.46 -29.72 -12.16
C LEU A 173 -1.07 -30.46 -13.33
N ILE A 174 -0.46 -30.31 -14.51
CA ILE A 174 -0.77 -31.20 -15.65
C ILE A 174 -0.31 -32.56 -15.18
N GLN A 175 -1.26 -33.37 -14.73
CA GLN A 175 -1.03 -34.80 -14.55
C GLN A 175 -0.88 -35.39 -15.95
N THR A 176 0.36 -35.67 -16.34
CA THR A 176 0.72 -36.50 -17.49
C THR A 176 0.55 -37.98 -17.12
#